data_4957c92740bb045bca80a3b062c44558
#
_entry.id   4957c92740bb045bca80a3b062c44558
#
_cell.length_a   1.000
_cell.length_b   1.000
_cell.length_c   1.000
_cell.angle_alpha   90.00
_cell.angle_beta   90.00
_cell.angle_gamma   90.00
#
_symmetry.space_group_name_H-M   'P 1'
#
loop_
_entity.id
_entity.type
_entity.pdbx_description
1 polymer ?
#
loop_
_entity_poly.entity_id
_entity_poly.type
_entity_poly.pdbx_seq_one_letter_code
_entity_poly.pdbx_strand_id
1 'polypeptide(L)'
;MSEQAKAPAEADFSRIRTVPVAARANKVRAADLCRPPGADRSFSAFIDSLPDILQARSFRAVVDAIVAATRSGRGVLCMMGGHVVKTGLTPVLIDLMERGVITHLASNGSAVIHDYELARWGGTSEDVEAGLADGTFGMAEETGREMNEAIRRGAVEGRGLGESLAEALDARRDLAHPELSLLLAARRLGVGFTVHAALGAEIIHQHPAADGAAIGQTSYTDFRRLVAFLPRLEGGVVLNLGSAVLM
;
A
#
# COMPACT_ATOMS: atom_id res chain seq x y z
N MET A 1 -30.70 -60.42 6.21
CA MET A 1 -29.24 -60.71 6.28
C MET A 1 -28.56 -59.35 6.15
N SER A 2 -28.05 -58.82 7.27
CA SER A 2 -27.35 -57.55 7.29
C SER A 2 -25.91 -57.74 6.77
N GLU A 3 -25.61 -57.11 5.66
CA GLU A 3 -24.24 -57.03 5.13
C GLU A 3 -23.39 -56.27 6.13
N GLN A 4 -22.55 -56.99 6.88
CA GLN A 4 -21.58 -56.37 7.79
C GLN A 4 -20.60 -55.54 6.92
N ALA A 5 -20.61 -54.22 7.07
CA ALA A 5 -19.66 -53.32 6.45
C ALA A 5 -18.23 -53.79 6.80
N LYS A 6 -17.51 -54.27 5.80
CA LYS A 6 -16.12 -54.70 5.94
C LYS A 6 -15.28 -53.50 6.42
N ALA A 7 -14.57 -53.63 7.53
CA ALA A 7 -13.64 -52.60 7.99
C ALA A 7 -12.71 -52.15 6.82
N PRO A 8 -12.40 -50.86 6.68
CA PRO A 8 -11.47 -50.40 5.65
C PRO A 8 -10.11 -51.10 5.80
N ALA A 9 -9.55 -51.50 4.65
CA ALA A 9 -8.25 -52.17 4.64
C ALA A 9 -7.13 -51.20 5.12
N GLU A 10 -6.30 -51.67 6.06
CA GLU A 10 -5.13 -50.91 6.49
C GLU A 10 -4.00 -50.99 5.44
N ALA A 11 -3.25 -49.91 5.28
CA ALA A 11 -2.11 -49.87 4.37
C ALA A 11 -0.90 -50.63 5.01
N ASP A 12 -0.19 -51.42 4.21
CA ASP A 12 1.03 -52.07 4.62
C ASP A 12 2.23 -51.13 4.47
N PHE A 13 2.80 -50.69 5.61
CA PHE A 13 3.98 -49.83 5.67
C PHE A 13 5.31 -50.58 5.74
N SER A 14 5.34 -51.91 5.74
CA SER A 14 6.57 -52.72 5.85
C SER A 14 7.58 -52.46 4.74
N ARG A 15 7.13 -51.94 3.60
CA ARG A 15 7.98 -51.63 2.44
C ARG A 15 8.42 -50.16 2.34
N ILE A 16 8.04 -49.29 3.31
CA ILE A 16 8.43 -47.89 3.31
C ILE A 16 9.94 -47.81 3.66
N ARG A 17 10.68 -47.12 2.81
CA ARG A 17 12.10 -46.85 3.06
C ARG A 17 12.24 -45.60 3.90
N THR A 18 13.04 -45.71 4.96
CA THR A 18 13.42 -44.58 5.82
C THR A 18 14.82 -44.08 5.44
N VAL A 19 15.09 -42.82 5.78
CA VAL A 19 16.42 -42.23 5.63
C VAL A 19 16.89 -41.69 6.98
N PRO A 20 18.21 -41.77 7.27
CA PRO A 20 18.76 -41.20 8.50
C PRO A 20 18.50 -39.68 8.57
N VAL A 21 18.17 -39.17 9.77
CA VAL A 21 17.94 -37.75 9.97
C VAL A 21 19.16 -36.90 9.58
N ALA A 22 20.37 -37.44 9.73
CA ALA A 22 21.61 -36.78 9.33
C ALA A 22 21.76 -36.63 7.81
N ALA A 23 21.08 -37.46 7.02
CA ALA A 23 21.08 -37.36 5.56
C ALA A 23 19.96 -36.43 5.01
N ARG A 24 19.08 -35.94 5.89
CA ARG A 24 17.95 -35.06 5.52
C ARG A 24 18.34 -33.59 5.68
N ALA A 25 18.05 -32.78 4.69
CA ALA A 25 18.15 -31.31 4.81
C ALA A 25 17.09 -30.79 5.81
N ASN A 26 17.53 -30.19 6.90
CA ASN A 26 16.65 -29.56 7.87
C ASN A 26 16.62 -28.06 7.67
N LYS A 27 15.42 -27.48 7.53
CA LYS A 27 15.20 -26.04 7.32
C LYS A 27 15.26 -25.23 8.61
N VAL A 28 15.16 -25.85 9.76
CA VAL A 28 15.16 -25.23 11.09
C VAL A 28 16.24 -25.89 11.95
N ARG A 29 17.09 -25.08 12.56
CA ARG A 29 18.17 -25.49 13.46
C ARG A 29 17.94 -24.89 14.85
N ALA A 30 18.52 -25.45 15.88
CA ALA A 30 18.42 -24.92 17.24
C ALA A 30 18.90 -23.44 17.35
N ALA A 31 19.90 -23.08 16.56
CA ALA A 31 20.41 -21.70 16.51
C ALA A 31 19.43 -20.70 15.92
N ASP A 32 18.44 -21.16 15.14
CA ASP A 32 17.45 -20.28 14.45
C ASP A 32 16.25 -19.93 15.36
N LEU A 33 16.18 -20.51 16.57
CA LEU A 33 15.05 -20.32 17.47
C LEU A 33 15.06 -18.93 18.11
N CYS A 34 13.86 -18.43 18.46
CA CYS A 34 13.72 -17.16 19.17
C CYS A 34 14.39 -17.20 20.55
N ARG A 35 14.77 -16.04 21.04
CA ARG A 35 15.28 -15.85 22.40
C ARG A 35 14.21 -15.20 23.28
N PRO A 36 14.08 -15.60 24.56
CA PRO A 36 13.20 -14.89 25.49
C PRO A 36 13.60 -13.42 25.61
N PRO A 37 12.65 -12.51 25.87
CA PRO A 37 12.97 -11.11 26.15
C PRO A 37 13.98 -11.00 27.30
N GLY A 38 15.10 -10.29 27.05
CA GLY A 38 16.12 -9.99 28.07
C GLY A 38 15.75 -8.82 28.97
N ALA A 39 16.75 -8.24 29.65
CA ALA A 39 16.58 -7.02 30.45
C ALA A 39 16.30 -5.79 29.57
N ASP A 40 16.90 -5.73 28.38
CA ASP A 40 16.61 -4.70 27.38
C ASP A 40 15.21 -4.93 26.79
N ARG A 41 14.33 -3.95 26.97
CA ARG A 41 12.93 -3.93 26.48
C ARG A 41 12.74 -3.00 25.29
N SER A 42 13.82 -2.56 24.64
CA SER A 42 13.75 -1.74 23.44
C SER A 42 13.12 -2.51 22.28
N PHE A 43 12.55 -1.78 21.32
CA PHE A 43 12.03 -2.37 20.09
C PHE A 43 13.12 -3.09 19.29
N SER A 44 14.33 -2.56 19.27
CA SER A 44 15.49 -3.20 18.62
C SER A 44 15.76 -4.58 19.24
N ALA A 45 15.84 -4.66 20.58
CA ALA A 45 16.06 -5.92 21.28
C ALA A 45 14.91 -6.93 21.01
N PHE A 46 13.68 -6.47 20.87
CA PHE A 46 12.56 -7.31 20.46
C PHE A 46 12.77 -7.90 19.05
N ILE A 47 13.09 -7.06 18.06
CA ILE A 47 13.35 -7.51 16.68
C ILE A 47 14.53 -8.49 16.64
N ASP A 48 15.58 -8.23 17.39
CA ASP A 48 16.77 -9.10 17.47
C ASP A 48 16.48 -10.44 18.16
N SER A 49 15.45 -10.52 19.00
CA SER A 49 15.01 -11.75 19.66
C SER A 49 14.18 -12.67 18.80
N LEU A 50 13.63 -12.18 17.68
CA LEU A 50 12.82 -12.99 16.77
C LEU A 50 13.61 -14.16 16.18
N PRO A 51 12.95 -15.30 15.85
CA PRO A 51 13.63 -16.45 15.27
C PRO A 51 14.21 -16.11 13.87
N ASP A 52 15.30 -16.75 13.48
CA ASP A 52 15.86 -16.59 12.13
C ASP A 52 15.29 -17.62 11.13
N ILE A 53 13.96 -17.75 11.11
CA ILE A 53 13.20 -18.66 10.25
C ILE A 53 11.95 -17.99 9.70
N LEU A 54 11.41 -18.54 8.61
CA LEU A 54 10.12 -18.14 8.04
C LEU A 54 10.01 -16.62 7.85
N GLN A 55 8.89 -16.05 8.28
CA GLN A 55 8.58 -14.64 8.06
C GLN A 55 9.50 -13.67 8.82
N ALA A 56 10.06 -14.08 9.97
CA ALA A 56 10.99 -13.21 10.70
C ALA A 56 12.31 -13.02 9.91
N ARG A 57 12.81 -14.06 9.25
CA ARG A 57 13.95 -13.95 8.32
C ARG A 57 13.60 -13.07 7.12
N SER A 58 12.44 -13.30 6.50
CA SER A 58 11.98 -12.51 5.37
C SER A 58 11.80 -11.04 5.74
N PHE A 59 11.25 -10.76 6.94
CA PHE A 59 11.10 -9.41 7.46
C PHE A 59 12.45 -8.68 7.58
N ARG A 60 13.45 -9.33 8.19
CA ARG A 60 14.81 -8.75 8.28
C ARG A 60 15.39 -8.47 6.90
N ALA A 61 15.26 -9.43 5.97
CA ALA A 61 15.76 -9.26 4.60
C ALA A 61 15.11 -8.07 3.88
N VAL A 62 13.83 -7.81 4.11
CA VAL A 62 13.14 -6.63 3.57
C VAL A 62 13.68 -5.35 4.21
N VAL A 63 13.86 -5.32 5.54
CA VAL A 63 14.43 -4.16 6.24
C VAL A 63 15.85 -3.86 5.73
N ASP A 64 16.70 -4.89 5.62
CA ASP A 64 18.06 -4.75 5.13
C ASP A 64 18.09 -4.23 3.67
N ALA A 65 17.20 -4.72 2.83
CA ALA A 65 17.08 -4.25 1.44
C ALA A 65 16.70 -2.76 1.38
N ILE A 66 15.73 -2.32 2.19
CA ILE A 66 15.31 -0.91 2.28
C ILE A 66 16.50 -0.05 2.75
N VAL A 67 17.19 -0.46 3.81
CA VAL A 67 18.35 0.25 4.35
C VAL A 67 19.46 0.35 3.29
N ALA A 68 19.76 -0.74 2.58
CA ALA A 68 20.77 -0.76 1.53
C ALA A 68 20.39 0.16 0.37
N ALA A 69 19.15 0.11 -0.10
CA ALA A 69 18.64 0.97 -1.17
C ALA A 69 18.74 2.46 -0.78
N THR A 70 18.28 2.80 0.43
CA THR A 70 18.30 4.18 0.95
C THR A 70 19.74 4.71 1.04
N ARG A 71 20.66 3.93 1.62
CA ARG A 71 22.08 4.31 1.75
C ARG A 71 22.78 4.50 0.40
N SER A 72 22.35 3.75 -0.61
CA SER A 72 22.92 3.80 -1.96
C SER A 72 22.20 4.79 -2.88
N GLY A 73 21.23 5.56 -2.37
CA GLY A 73 20.43 6.50 -3.17
C GLY A 73 19.58 5.83 -4.25
N ARG A 74 19.23 4.57 -4.06
CA ARG A 74 18.35 3.80 -4.97
C ARG A 74 16.89 4.06 -4.67
N GLY A 75 16.02 3.78 -5.64
CA GLY A 75 14.59 4.00 -5.51
C GLY A 75 13.95 3.04 -4.50
N VAL A 76 13.07 3.58 -3.67
CA VAL A 76 12.11 2.79 -2.88
C VAL A 76 10.72 3.23 -3.30
N LEU A 77 10.05 2.39 -4.04
CA LEU A 77 8.68 2.57 -4.50
C LEU A 77 7.73 1.94 -3.48
N CYS A 78 6.81 2.72 -2.95
CA CYS A 78 5.71 2.21 -2.14
C CYS A 78 4.41 2.27 -2.93
N MET A 79 3.88 1.09 -3.27
CA MET A 79 2.57 0.92 -3.89
C MET A 79 1.53 0.65 -2.81
N MET A 80 0.39 1.33 -2.85
CA MET A 80 -0.62 1.21 -1.79
C MET A 80 -2.05 1.43 -2.30
N GLY A 81 -3.01 0.93 -1.52
CA GLY A 81 -4.44 1.19 -1.72
C GLY A 81 -5.06 1.99 -0.57
N GLY A 82 -6.36 2.25 -0.66
CA GLY A 82 -7.10 3.11 0.28
C GLY A 82 -7.04 2.66 1.74
N HIS A 83 -6.95 1.35 2.00
CA HIS A 83 -6.86 0.84 3.37
C HIS A 83 -5.65 1.34 4.14
N VAL A 84 -4.53 1.59 3.47
CA VAL A 84 -3.31 2.12 4.11
C VAL A 84 -3.59 3.49 4.73
N VAL A 85 -4.34 4.34 4.02
CA VAL A 85 -4.73 5.68 4.49
C VAL A 85 -5.77 5.59 5.61
N LYS A 86 -6.90 4.91 5.34
CA LYS A 86 -8.02 4.88 6.31
C LYS A 86 -7.74 4.09 7.59
N THR A 87 -6.72 3.23 7.61
CA THR A 87 -6.25 2.59 8.85
C THR A 87 -5.17 3.37 9.60
N GLY A 88 -4.87 4.60 9.18
CA GLY A 88 -4.08 5.56 9.95
C GLY A 88 -2.57 5.48 9.75
N LEU A 89 -2.08 4.94 8.62
CA LEU A 89 -0.64 4.80 8.38
C LEU A 89 0.00 6.02 7.69
N THR A 90 -0.75 7.06 7.36
CA THR A 90 -0.23 8.25 6.68
C THR A 90 0.91 8.93 7.43
N PRO A 91 0.87 9.13 8.77
CA PRO A 91 1.99 9.75 9.49
C PRO A 91 3.30 8.96 9.39
N VAL A 92 3.21 7.62 9.37
CA VAL A 92 4.38 6.74 9.22
C VAL A 92 4.99 6.88 7.82
N LEU A 93 4.13 6.91 6.78
CA LEU A 93 4.61 7.07 5.40
C LEU A 93 5.21 8.47 5.17
N ILE A 94 4.64 9.50 5.78
CA ILE A 94 5.18 10.87 5.73
C ILE A 94 6.57 10.91 6.38
N ASP A 95 6.74 10.35 7.59
CA ASP A 95 8.04 10.27 8.25
C ASP A 95 9.08 9.53 7.39
N LEU A 96 8.69 8.42 6.73
CA LEU A 96 9.58 7.69 5.83
C LEU A 96 9.95 8.50 4.56
N MET A 97 9.05 9.33 4.05
CA MET A 97 9.35 10.26 2.96
C MET A 97 10.30 11.38 3.45
N GLU A 98 10.05 11.96 4.62
CA GLU A 98 10.90 13.02 5.21
C GLU A 98 12.32 12.53 5.49
N ARG A 99 12.47 11.27 5.85
CA ARG A 99 13.79 10.62 6.02
C ARG A 99 14.43 10.18 4.70
N GLY A 100 13.77 10.40 3.57
CA GLY A 100 14.27 9.99 2.26
C GLY A 100 14.27 8.47 2.04
N VAL A 101 13.53 7.70 2.85
CA VAL A 101 13.39 6.25 2.68
C VAL A 101 12.47 5.95 1.50
N ILE A 102 11.24 6.47 1.53
CA ILE A 102 10.32 6.35 0.39
C ILE A 102 10.61 7.48 -0.60
N THR A 103 10.90 7.10 -1.84
CA THR A 103 11.27 8.05 -2.90
C THR A 103 10.22 8.16 -4.00
N HIS A 104 9.21 7.29 -3.99
CA HIS A 104 8.06 7.35 -4.87
C HIS A 104 6.86 6.63 -4.25
N LEU A 105 5.68 7.26 -4.32
CA LEU A 105 4.40 6.65 -3.99
C LEU A 105 3.62 6.34 -5.27
N ALA A 106 2.96 5.19 -5.30
CA ALA A 106 2.00 4.86 -6.34
C ALA A 106 0.73 4.29 -5.70
N SER A 107 -0.44 4.76 -6.11
CA SER A 107 -1.70 4.28 -5.53
C SER A 107 -2.81 4.18 -6.56
N ASN A 108 -3.91 3.50 -6.20
CA ASN A 108 -5.19 3.67 -6.88
C ASN A 108 -5.91 4.92 -6.38
N GLY A 109 -7.01 5.30 -7.02
CA GLY A 109 -7.76 6.50 -6.66
C GLY A 109 -8.40 6.43 -5.27
N SER A 110 -8.72 5.22 -4.76
CA SER A 110 -9.32 5.15 -3.41
C SER A 110 -8.38 5.65 -2.32
N ALA A 111 -7.06 5.48 -2.47
CA ALA A 111 -6.10 6.01 -1.51
C ALA A 111 -6.12 7.54 -1.46
N VAL A 112 -6.16 8.19 -2.62
CA VAL A 112 -6.18 9.66 -2.68
C VAL A 112 -7.54 10.27 -2.38
N ILE A 113 -8.64 9.52 -2.52
CA ILE A 113 -9.95 9.94 -1.99
C ILE A 113 -9.87 10.07 -0.47
N HIS A 114 -9.41 9.03 0.22
CA HIS A 114 -9.27 9.06 1.68
C HIS A 114 -8.27 10.11 2.15
N ASP A 115 -7.15 10.28 1.44
CA ASP A 115 -6.15 11.31 1.74
C ASP A 115 -6.74 12.73 1.60
N TYR A 116 -7.46 12.96 0.51
CA TYR A 116 -8.13 14.24 0.22
C TYR A 116 -9.16 14.59 1.30
N GLU A 117 -10.01 13.64 1.64
CA GLU A 117 -11.07 13.83 2.64
C GLU A 117 -10.49 14.09 4.05
N LEU A 118 -9.48 13.32 4.47
CA LEU A 118 -8.80 13.55 5.75
C LEU A 118 -8.16 14.94 5.82
N ALA A 119 -7.43 15.32 4.78
CA ALA A 119 -6.82 16.64 4.72
C ALA A 119 -7.85 17.76 4.75
N ARG A 120 -8.94 17.57 4.05
CA ARG A 120 -9.96 18.60 3.80
C ARG A 120 -10.92 18.79 4.95
N TRP A 121 -11.41 17.68 5.55
CA TRP A 121 -12.48 17.69 6.55
C TRP A 121 -12.16 16.92 7.83
N GLY A 122 -11.04 16.21 7.89
CA GLY A 122 -10.63 15.43 9.06
C GLY A 122 -11.36 14.11 9.24
N GLY A 123 -12.18 13.69 8.29
CA GLY A 123 -12.91 12.43 8.31
C GLY A 123 -12.96 11.81 6.93
N THR A 124 -13.07 10.49 6.88
CA THR A 124 -13.17 9.72 5.63
C THR A 124 -13.82 8.37 5.90
N SER A 125 -14.10 7.62 4.81
CA SER A 125 -14.70 6.27 4.87
C SER A 125 -16.13 6.28 5.39
N GLU A 126 -17.04 6.73 4.53
CA GLU A 126 -18.48 6.78 4.77
C GLU A 126 -19.09 5.44 5.24
N ASP A 127 -20.25 5.51 5.87
CA ASP A 127 -21.03 4.32 6.23
C ASP A 127 -21.66 3.70 4.97
N VAL A 128 -21.04 2.62 4.48
CA VAL A 128 -21.46 1.94 3.24
C VAL A 128 -22.86 1.34 3.38
N GLU A 129 -23.19 0.77 4.53
CA GLU A 129 -24.50 0.13 4.76
C GLU A 129 -25.63 1.16 4.70
N ALA A 130 -25.48 2.26 5.40
CA ALA A 130 -26.44 3.35 5.38
C ALA A 130 -26.59 3.97 3.99
N GLY A 131 -25.46 4.28 3.33
CA GLY A 131 -25.47 4.89 2.00
C GLY A 131 -26.02 3.99 0.89
N LEU A 132 -25.87 2.66 1.01
CA LEU A 132 -26.48 1.73 0.07
C LEU A 132 -28.01 1.61 0.29
N ALA A 133 -28.48 1.78 1.52
CA ALA A 133 -29.91 1.69 1.83
C ALA A 133 -30.72 2.85 1.23
N ASP A 134 -30.16 4.05 1.13
CA ASP A 134 -30.82 5.26 0.63
C ASP A 134 -30.30 5.76 -0.74
N GLY A 135 -29.27 5.09 -1.29
CA GLY A 135 -28.69 5.43 -2.58
C GLY A 135 -27.69 6.58 -2.56
N THR A 136 -27.19 7.00 -1.38
CA THR A 136 -26.23 8.10 -1.23
C THR A 136 -24.78 7.64 -1.21
N PHE A 137 -24.51 6.34 -1.22
CA PHE A 137 -23.15 5.80 -1.20
C PHE A 137 -22.29 6.38 -2.33
N GLY A 138 -21.19 7.02 -1.95
CA GLY A 138 -20.24 7.63 -2.90
C GLY A 138 -20.69 8.96 -3.49
N MET A 139 -21.79 9.55 -3.01
CA MET A 139 -22.40 10.77 -3.52
C MET A 139 -22.03 12.02 -2.70
N ALA A 140 -20.90 12.00 -1.98
CA ALA A 140 -20.40 13.17 -1.29
C ALA A 140 -20.12 14.31 -2.31
N GLU A 141 -20.93 15.37 -2.25
CA GLU A 141 -20.96 16.48 -3.23
C GLU A 141 -19.57 17.12 -3.38
N GLU A 142 -18.96 17.52 -2.26
CA GLU A 142 -17.70 18.24 -2.28
C GLU A 142 -16.54 17.32 -2.73
N THR A 143 -16.48 16.09 -2.24
CA THR A 143 -15.46 15.12 -2.61
C THR A 143 -15.50 14.87 -4.13
N GLY A 144 -16.68 14.52 -4.64
CA GLY A 144 -16.86 14.22 -6.06
C GLY A 144 -16.59 15.43 -6.94
N ARG A 145 -17.16 16.59 -6.61
CA ARG A 145 -17.03 17.81 -7.39
C ARG A 145 -15.59 18.35 -7.38
N GLU A 146 -15.01 18.58 -6.21
CA GLU A 146 -13.69 19.21 -6.08
C GLU A 146 -12.60 18.36 -6.73
N MET A 147 -12.60 17.04 -6.49
CA MET A 147 -11.61 16.13 -7.08
C MET A 147 -11.76 16.04 -8.61
N ASN A 148 -12.98 15.90 -9.15
CA ASN A 148 -13.19 15.85 -10.59
C ASN A 148 -12.87 17.18 -11.28
N GLU A 149 -13.12 18.33 -10.66
CA GLU A 149 -12.69 19.63 -11.15
C GLU A 149 -11.15 19.74 -11.21
N ALA A 150 -10.44 19.26 -10.18
CA ALA A 150 -8.98 19.22 -10.16
C ALA A 150 -8.44 18.31 -11.28
N ILE A 151 -9.04 17.15 -11.48
CA ILE A 151 -8.67 16.19 -12.53
C ILE A 151 -8.88 16.81 -13.93
N ARG A 152 -10.02 17.45 -14.19
CA ARG A 152 -10.27 18.13 -15.48
C ARG A 152 -9.25 19.24 -15.76
N ARG A 153 -8.95 20.07 -14.75
CA ARG A 153 -7.93 21.11 -14.88
C ARG A 153 -6.55 20.51 -15.16
N GLY A 154 -6.17 19.48 -14.41
CA GLY A 154 -4.92 18.78 -14.63
C GLY A 154 -4.79 18.17 -16.03
N ALA A 155 -5.87 17.63 -16.58
CA ALA A 155 -5.89 17.12 -17.94
C ALA A 155 -5.58 18.19 -18.97
N VAL A 156 -6.21 19.38 -18.86
CA VAL A 156 -5.95 20.52 -19.73
C VAL A 156 -4.49 20.99 -19.62
N GLU A 157 -3.91 20.95 -18.44
CA GLU A 157 -2.56 21.43 -18.16
C GLU A 157 -1.47 20.34 -18.34
N GLY A 158 -1.85 19.12 -18.76
CA GLY A 158 -0.92 18.01 -19.00
C GLY A 158 -0.33 17.41 -17.74
N ARG A 159 -1.00 17.57 -16.59
CA ARG A 159 -0.57 17.03 -15.31
C ARG A 159 -1.05 15.60 -15.08
N GLY A 160 -0.37 14.90 -14.16
CA GLY A 160 -0.83 13.61 -13.63
C GLY A 160 -1.96 13.80 -12.62
N LEU A 161 -2.67 12.72 -12.32
CA LEU A 161 -3.81 12.73 -11.40
C LEU A 161 -3.36 13.10 -9.97
N GLY A 162 -2.26 12.47 -9.48
CA GLY A 162 -1.70 12.76 -8.16
C GLY A 162 -1.26 14.22 -8.02
N GLU A 163 -0.57 14.75 -9.02
CA GLU A 163 -0.14 16.16 -9.03
C GLU A 163 -1.35 17.12 -9.05
N SER A 164 -2.38 16.82 -9.84
CA SER A 164 -3.57 17.65 -9.95
C SER A 164 -4.32 17.77 -8.63
N LEU A 165 -4.44 16.65 -7.89
CA LEU A 165 -5.09 16.65 -6.58
C LEU A 165 -4.23 17.34 -5.51
N ALA A 166 -2.91 17.08 -5.52
CA ALA A 166 -1.98 17.73 -4.60
C ALA A 166 -2.01 19.26 -4.75
N GLU A 167 -2.05 19.75 -5.99
CA GLU A 167 -2.13 21.19 -6.25
C GLU A 167 -3.48 21.79 -5.83
N ALA A 168 -4.57 21.07 -6.06
CA ALA A 168 -5.89 21.51 -5.62
C ALA A 168 -5.96 21.67 -4.08
N LEU A 169 -5.34 20.75 -3.33
CA LEU A 169 -5.22 20.87 -1.88
C LEU A 169 -4.28 22.02 -1.47
N ASP A 170 -3.11 22.13 -2.09
CA ASP A 170 -2.09 23.13 -1.76
C ASP A 170 -2.60 24.58 -1.97
N ALA A 171 -3.49 24.78 -2.93
CA ALA A 171 -4.12 26.07 -3.19
C ALA A 171 -5.14 26.49 -2.11
N ARG A 172 -5.53 25.61 -1.22
CA ARG A 172 -6.57 25.87 -0.20
C ARG A 172 -6.00 26.47 1.08
N ARG A 173 -6.86 27.19 1.81
CA ARG A 173 -6.53 27.79 3.12
C ARG A 173 -7.38 27.23 4.25
N ASP A 174 -8.34 26.39 3.93
CA ASP A 174 -9.38 25.87 4.82
C ASP A 174 -9.25 24.33 5.00
N LEU A 175 -8.03 23.82 5.01
CA LEU A 175 -7.74 22.42 5.29
C LEU A 175 -7.80 22.14 6.79
N ALA A 176 -8.47 21.05 7.15
CA ALA A 176 -8.56 20.62 8.56
C ALA A 176 -7.26 19.98 9.05
N HIS A 177 -6.67 19.09 8.25
CA HIS A 177 -5.49 18.31 8.62
C HIS A 177 -4.48 18.17 7.45
N PRO A 178 -3.87 19.28 6.99
CA PRO A 178 -2.89 19.22 5.90
C PRO A 178 -1.66 18.36 6.24
N GLU A 179 -1.32 18.24 7.53
CA GLU A 179 -0.19 17.45 8.03
C GLU A 179 -0.38 15.92 7.85
N LEU A 180 -1.61 15.46 7.63
CA LEU A 180 -1.94 14.05 7.41
C LEU A 180 -1.93 13.66 5.93
N SER A 181 -1.83 14.63 5.01
CA SER A 181 -1.92 14.37 3.57
C SER A 181 -0.61 13.87 2.98
N LEU A 182 -0.66 12.69 2.38
CA LEU A 182 0.43 12.14 1.57
C LEU A 182 0.63 12.94 0.27
N LEU A 183 -0.45 13.44 -0.33
CA LEU A 183 -0.39 14.29 -1.53
C LEU A 183 0.39 15.58 -1.25
N LEU A 184 0.07 16.27 -0.16
CA LEU A 184 0.77 17.50 0.23
C LEU A 184 2.21 17.22 0.67
N ALA A 185 2.43 16.17 1.45
CA ALA A 185 3.77 15.80 1.89
C ALA A 185 4.67 15.43 0.70
N ALA A 186 4.18 14.61 -0.22
CA ALA A 186 4.92 14.24 -1.42
C ALA A 186 5.29 15.47 -2.26
N ARG A 187 4.33 16.39 -2.49
CA ARG A 187 4.56 17.64 -3.20
C ARG A 187 5.64 18.51 -2.51
N ARG A 188 5.52 18.72 -1.20
CA ARG A 188 6.47 19.50 -0.39
C ARG A 188 7.89 18.92 -0.44
N LEU A 189 8.01 17.60 -0.45
CA LEU A 189 9.28 16.88 -0.39
C LEU A 189 9.87 16.57 -1.77
N GLY A 190 9.15 16.86 -2.85
CA GLY A 190 9.56 16.48 -4.21
C GLY A 190 9.56 14.98 -4.46
N VAL A 191 8.80 14.21 -3.67
CA VAL A 191 8.57 12.77 -3.86
C VAL A 191 7.49 12.58 -4.93
N GLY A 192 7.73 11.74 -5.91
CA GLY A 192 6.71 11.41 -6.91
C GLY A 192 5.53 10.70 -6.26
N PHE A 193 4.32 11.12 -6.58
CA PHE A 193 3.09 10.43 -6.20
C PHE A 193 2.22 10.24 -7.43
N THR A 194 2.16 9.00 -7.93
CA THR A 194 1.38 8.64 -9.12
C THR A 194 0.10 7.91 -8.73
N VAL A 195 -1.00 8.26 -9.39
CA VAL A 195 -2.32 7.70 -9.13
C VAL A 195 -2.85 7.00 -10.36
N HIS A 196 -3.15 5.73 -10.21
CA HIS A 196 -3.58 4.83 -11.26
C HIS A 196 -5.07 4.53 -11.06
N ALA A 197 -5.92 5.26 -11.76
CA ALA A 197 -7.36 5.15 -11.63
C ALA A 197 -7.87 3.80 -12.10
N ALA A 198 -8.66 3.12 -11.27
CA ALA A 198 -9.41 1.93 -11.63
C ALA A 198 -10.85 2.34 -11.97
N LEU A 199 -11.10 2.64 -13.25
CA LEU A 199 -12.40 3.14 -13.71
C LEU A 199 -13.54 2.21 -13.29
N GLY A 200 -14.53 2.79 -12.60
CA GLY A 200 -15.68 2.07 -12.06
C GLY A 200 -15.48 1.46 -10.67
N ALA A 201 -14.26 1.48 -10.10
CA ALA A 201 -13.97 0.96 -8.77
C ALA A 201 -13.84 2.05 -7.69
N GLU A 202 -13.90 3.32 -8.08
CA GLU A 202 -13.69 4.47 -7.19
C GLU A 202 -14.92 5.36 -7.19
N ILE A 203 -15.37 5.80 -6.00
CA ILE A 203 -16.66 6.49 -5.82
C ILE A 203 -16.80 7.76 -6.63
N ILE A 204 -15.71 8.53 -6.83
CA ILE A 204 -15.74 9.77 -7.58
C ILE A 204 -16.06 9.59 -9.07
N HIS A 205 -15.99 8.35 -9.59
CA HIS A 205 -16.27 8.06 -11.00
C HIS A 205 -17.77 8.01 -11.31
N GLN A 206 -18.63 7.79 -10.31
CA GLN A 206 -20.07 7.79 -10.45
C GLN A 206 -20.69 9.17 -10.19
N HIS A 207 -19.89 10.15 -9.71
CA HIS A 207 -20.36 11.49 -9.46
C HIS A 207 -20.67 12.24 -10.78
N PRO A 208 -21.74 13.07 -10.85
CA PRO A 208 -22.11 13.80 -12.08
C PRO A 208 -21.03 14.71 -12.66
N ALA A 209 -20.07 15.16 -11.83
CA ALA A 209 -18.92 15.95 -12.27
C ALA A 209 -17.81 15.11 -12.94
N ALA A 210 -17.91 13.78 -12.97
CA ALA A 210 -16.85 12.92 -13.51
C ALA A 210 -16.68 13.12 -15.03
N ASP A 211 -15.41 13.14 -15.45
CA ASP A 211 -15.02 13.17 -16.86
C ASP A 211 -14.03 12.02 -17.12
N GLY A 212 -14.54 10.94 -17.74
CA GLY A 212 -13.74 9.75 -18.02
C GLY A 212 -12.54 10.01 -18.92
N ALA A 213 -12.61 11.00 -19.82
CA ALA A 213 -11.47 11.36 -20.67
C ALA A 213 -10.37 12.04 -19.84
N ALA A 214 -10.74 12.96 -18.96
CA ALA A 214 -9.80 13.65 -18.07
C ALA A 214 -9.15 12.67 -17.07
N ILE A 215 -9.95 11.75 -16.48
CA ILE A 215 -9.46 10.71 -15.59
C ILE A 215 -8.45 9.82 -16.34
N GLY A 216 -8.80 9.35 -17.53
CA GLY A 216 -7.91 8.51 -18.35
C GLY A 216 -6.63 9.24 -18.71
N GLN A 217 -6.68 10.49 -19.14
CA GLN A 217 -5.51 11.28 -19.50
C GLN A 217 -4.56 11.51 -18.32
N THR A 218 -5.08 11.93 -17.18
CA THR A 218 -4.28 12.24 -15.99
C THR A 218 -3.67 10.97 -15.37
N SER A 219 -4.44 9.88 -15.31
CA SER A 219 -3.94 8.58 -14.85
C SER A 219 -2.88 8.01 -15.81
N TYR A 220 -3.06 8.16 -17.13
CA TYR A 220 -2.05 7.73 -18.10
C TYR A 220 -0.77 8.57 -18.01
N THR A 221 -0.87 9.85 -17.70
CA THR A 221 0.29 10.71 -17.42
C THR A 221 1.06 10.17 -16.20
N ASP A 222 0.36 9.81 -15.13
CA ASP A 222 0.98 9.20 -13.96
C ASP A 222 1.59 7.83 -14.24
N PHE A 223 0.95 7.00 -15.07
CA PHE A 223 1.55 5.75 -15.53
C PHE A 223 2.91 6.00 -16.23
N ARG A 224 2.98 6.98 -17.13
CA ARG A 224 4.25 7.32 -17.80
C ARG A 224 5.32 7.82 -16.83
N ARG A 225 4.93 8.55 -15.78
CA ARG A 225 5.84 9.00 -14.72
C ARG A 225 6.36 7.84 -13.88
N LEU A 226 5.49 6.89 -13.54
CA LEU A 226 5.90 5.67 -12.83
C LEU A 226 6.89 4.88 -13.69
N VAL A 227 6.61 4.68 -14.99
CA VAL A 227 7.54 4.00 -15.90
C VAL A 227 8.90 4.72 -15.96
N ALA A 228 8.91 6.05 -15.98
CA ALA A 228 10.15 6.83 -15.95
C ALA A 228 10.94 6.69 -14.63
N PHE A 229 10.27 6.33 -13.53
CA PHE A 229 10.91 6.06 -12.26
C PHE A 229 11.56 4.66 -12.18
N LEU A 230 11.07 3.67 -12.93
CA LEU A 230 11.50 2.27 -12.84
C LEU A 230 13.02 2.06 -12.90
N PRO A 231 13.81 2.78 -13.73
CA PRO A 231 15.27 2.62 -13.75
C PRO A 231 15.95 2.86 -12.40
N ARG A 232 15.34 3.65 -11.52
CA ARG A 232 15.86 3.90 -10.16
C ARG A 232 15.70 2.71 -9.22
N LEU A 233 14.90 1.71 -9.62
CA LEU A 233 14.67 0.48 -8.85
C LEU A 233 15.77 -0.57 -9.07
N GLU A 234 16.73 -0.34 -9.92
CA GLU A 234 17.91 -1.22 -10.02
C GLU A 234 18.71 -1.14 -8.70
N GLY A 235 18.73 -2.24 -7.94
CA GLY A 235 19.23 -2.27 -6.57
C GLY A 235 18.34 -1.53 -5.56
N GLY A 236 17.12 -1.18 -5.95
CA GLY A 236 16.11 -0.56 -5.13
C GLY A 236 15.10 -1.56 -4.57
N VAL A 237 13.98 -1.05 -4.06
CA VAL A 237 12.93 -1.86 -3.42
C VAL A 237 11.56 -1.45 -3.93
N VAL A 238 10.70 -2.44 -4.14
CA VAL A 238 9.26 -2.24 -4.35
C VAL A 238 8.52 -2.81 -3.15
N LEU A 239 7.75 -1.96 -2.49
CA LEU A 239 6.85 -2.33 -1.40
C LEU A 239 5.42 -2.30 -1.92
N ASN A 240 4.66 -3.36 -1.65
CA ASN A 240 3.22 -3.39 -1.90
C ASN A 240 2.51 -3.47 -0.55
N LEU A 241 1.88 -2.40 -0.12
CA LEU A 241 1.19 -2.27 1.16
C LEU A 241 -0.33 -2.29 0.98
N GLY A 242 -0.99 -3.24 1.63
CA GLY A 242 -2.45 -3.34 1.61
C GLY A 242 -3.00 -3.71 0.24
N SER A 243 -4.15 -3.15 -0.12
CA SER A 243 -4.93 -3.52 -1.31
C SER A 243 -4.55 -2.73 -2.57
N ALA A 244 -3.25 -2.58 -2.85
CA ALA A 244 -2.82 -1.93 -4.08
C ALA A 244 -3.06 -2.85 -5.29
N VAL A 245 -3.90 -2.40 -6.20
CA VAL A 245 -4.06 -3.00 -7.53
C VAL A 245 -3.59 -1.95 -8.52
N LEU A 246 -2.35 -2.04 -8.94
CA LEU A 246 -1.70 -1.07 -9.83
C LEU A 246 -1.34 -1.66 -11.20
N MET A 247 -1.76 -2.89 -11.46
CA MET A 247 -1.56 -3.57 -12.75
C MET A 247 -2.84 -4.21 -13.22
#